data_0e496b92077e166e28268b22a48e34a0
#
_entry.id   0e496b92077e166e28268b22a48e34a0
#
_cell.length_a   1.000
_cell.length_b   1.000
_cell.length_c   1.000
_cell.angle_alpha   90.00
_cell.angle_beta   90.00
_cell.angle_gamma   90.00
#
_symmetry.space_group_name_H-M   'P 1'
#
loop_
_entity.id
_entity.type
_entity.pdbx_description
1 polymer ?
#
loop_
_entity_poly.entity_id
_entity_poly.type
_entity_poly.pdbx_seq_one_letter_code
_entity_poly.pdbx_strand_id
1 'polypeptide(L)'
;MSKRTLLVGLDLGERYSQLAVYDPARVEADLMCQTEENPEGYIETSVSLEGKEPIRDFWSRIKEGRTIEVDGRESSPVNVLAYFFRKTLALTRKKYPSETIKQLVVTTEGVSEPIAAIIYEALAKLNINKDRALVMERKQCFAYYVMYQSKELWTNDVGLFDYHDRVLNYYQLQLDRRKTPVLVSVHHRPLQDAADMMEKDPEHKGVLFENAVQGLIHKQILSSL
;
A
#
# COMPACT_ATOMS: atom_id res chain seq x y z
N MET A 1 1.85 -22.79 -25.89
CA MET A 1 1.44 -21.48 -25.38
C MET A 1 2.36 -21.08 -24.23
N SER A 2 3.07 -19.97 -24.30
CA SER A 2 3.88 -19.46 -23.19
C SER A 2 2.95 -19.14 -22.02
N LYS A 3 3.23 -19.67 -20.82
CA LYS A 3 2.47 -19.30 -19.61
C LYS A 3 2.64 -17.82 -19.38
N ARG A 4 1.51 -17.10 -19.34
CA ARG A 4 1.51 -15.69 -18.99
C ARG A 4 1.96 -15.53 -17.53
N THR A 5 2.82 -14.55 -17.28
CA THR A 5 3.34 -14.28 -15.95
C THR A 5 2.78 -12.95 -15.43
N LEU A 6 2.49 -12.89 -14.13
CA LEU A 6 1.88 -11.73 -13.48
C LEU A 6 2.95 -10.87 -12.80
N LEU A 7 2.77 -9.56 -12.93
CA LEU A 7 3.40 -8.56 -12.07
C LEU A 7 2.34 -8.11 -11.06
N VAL A 8 2.63 -8.28 -9.76
CA VAL A 8 1.64 -8.09 -8.70
C VAL A 8 2.12 -7.04 -7.73
N GLY A 9 1.22 -6.13 -7.34
CA GLY A 9 1.41 -5.18 -6.26
C GLY A 9 0.48 -5.52 -5.09
N LEU A 10 1.02 -5.56 -3.89
CA LEU A 10 0.27 -5.69 -2.64
C LEU A 10 0.60 -4.51 -1.73
N ASP A 11 -0.38 -3.63 -1.52
CA ASP A 11 -0.29 -2.60 -0.49
C ASP A 11 -0.79 -3.16 0.83
N LEU A 12 0.11 -3.31 1.79
CA LEU A 12 -0.15 -3.88 3.10
C LEU A 12 -0.42 -2.76 4.11
N GLY A 13 -1.69 -2.52 4.37
CA GLY A 13 -2.14 -1.57 5.38
C GLY A 13 -2.46 -2.24 6.72
N GLU A 14 -2.77 -1.44 7.74
CA GLU A 14 -3.07 -1.94 9.08
C GLU A 14 -4.46 -2.57 9.18
N ARG A 15 -5.43 -1.96 8.54
CA ARG A 15 -6.84 -2.41 8.55
C ARG A 15 -7.25 -3.01 7.22
N TYR A 16 -6.80 -2.39 6.14
CA TYR A 16 -7.12 -2.80 4.78
C TYR A 16 -5.87 -2.86 3.92
N SER A 17 -5.80 -3.89 3.12
CA SER A 17 -4.79 -4.09 2.09
C SER A 17 -5.43 -4.01 0.72
N GLN A 18 -4.63 -3.74 -0.31
CA GLN A 18 -5.07 -3.78 -1.69
C GLN A 18 -4.14 -4.65 -2.52
N LEU A 19 -4.72 -5.39 -3.45
CA LEU A 19 -3.98 -6.29 -4.34
C LEU A 19 -4.29 -5.93 -5.79
N ALA A 20 -3.27 -5.66 -6.58
CA ALA A 20 -3.41 -5.35 -7.99
C ALA A 20 -2.51 -6.24 -8.85
N VAL A 21 -2.97 -6.53 -10.06
CA VAL A 21 -2.20 -7.22 -11.09
C VAL A 21 -1.97 -6.25 -12.25
N TYR A 22 -0.72 -5.95 -12.55
CA TYR A 22 -0.36 -5.09 -13.67
C TYR A 22 -0.31 -5.90 -14.96
N ASP A 23 -1.02 -5.39 -15.99
CA ASP A 23 -0.98 -5.92 -17.35
C ASP A 23 -0.11 -5.02 -18.26
N PRO A 24 1.12 -5.47 -18.60
CA PRO A 24 2.00 -4.66 -19.46
C PRO A 24 1.43 -4.38 -20.86
N ALA A 25 0.53 -5.24 -21.34
CA ALA A 25 -0.05 -5.07 -22.69
C ALA A 25 -1.08 -3.94 -22.74
N ARG A 26 -1.79 -3.70 -21.62
CA ARG A 26 -2.78 -2.61 -21.49
C ARG A 26 -2.21 -1.38 -20.80
N VAL A 27 -1.02 -1.50 -20.19
CA VAL A 27 -0.41 -0.46 -19.34
C VAL A 27 -1.33 -0.07 -18.17
N GLU A 28 -2.10 -1.02 -17.67
CA GLU A 28 -3.11 -0.83 -16.63
C GLU A 28 -2.92 -1.85 -15.50
N ALA A 29 -3.37 -1.47 -14.32
CA ALA A 29 -3.44 -2.36 -13.18
C ALA A 29 -4.89 -2.79 -12.92
N ASP A 30 -5.13 -4.09 -12.88
CA ASP A 30 -6.40 -4.66 -12.45
C ASP A 30 -6.41 -4.77 -10.93
N LEU A 31 -7.26 -4.02 -10.28
CA LEU A 31 -7.47 -4.12 -8.84
C LEU A 31 -8.27 -5.40 -8.52
N MET A 32 -7.75 -6.23 -7.62
CA MET A 32 -8.45 -7.44 -7.19
C MET A 32 -9.55 -7.08 -6.18
N CYS A 33 -10.55 -7.94 -6.07
CA CYS A 33 -11.69 -7.75 -5.16
C CYS A 33 -12.55 -6.50 -5.41
N GLN A 34 -12.36 -5.82 -6.53
CA GLN A 34 -13.20 -4.68 -6.91
C GLN A 34 -14.61 -5.17 -7.29
N THR A 35 -15.64 -4.59 -6.65
CA THR A 35 -17.06 -4.84 -6.91
C THR A 35 -17.81 -3.53 -6.76
N GLU A 36 -19.11 -3.51 -7.07
CA GLU A 36 -19.97 -2.34 -6.83
C GLU A 36 -20.04 -1.95 -5.35
N GLU A 37 -19.99 -2.95 -4.44
CA GLU A 37 -20.01 -2.75 -3.00
C GLU A 37 -18.61 -2.44 -2.41
N ASN A 38 -17.54 -2.74 -3.15
CA ASN A 38 -16.15 -2.53 -2.77
C ASN A 38 -15.37 -1.95 -3.96
N PRO A 39 -15.67 -0.72 -4.38
CA PRO A 39 -15.05 -0.11 -5.57
C PRO A 39 -13.56 0.10 -5.41
N GLU A 40 -13.06 0.26 -4.19
CA GLU A 40 -11.63 0.39 -3.87
C GLU A 40 -10.89 -0.96 -3.84
N GLY A 41 -11.59 -2.09 -3.94
CA GLY A 41 -11.00 -3.42 -3.88
C GLY A 41 -10.30 -3.73 -2.55
N TYR A 42 -10.77 -3.18 -1.44
CA TYR A 42 -10.19 -3.40 -0.12
C TYR A 42 -10.29 -4.86 0.32
N ILE A 43 -9.23 -5.33 0.94
CA ILE A 43 -9.11 -6.64 1.55
C ILE A 43 -8.84 -6.40 3.04
N GLU A 44 -9.69 -6.89 3.91
CA GLU A 44 -9.45 -6.76 5.35
C GLU A 44 -8.10 -7.38 5.73
N THR A 45 -7.24 -6.61 6.37
CA THR A 45 -5.94 -7.06 6.87
C THR A 45 -6.16 -7.86 8.14
N SER A 46 -6.65 -9.08 7.99
CA SER A 46 -7.00 -9.96 9.09
C SER A 46 -6.59 -11.40 8.82
N VAL A 47 -6.28 -12.11 9.90
CA VAL A 47 -5.99 -13.54 9.89
C VAL A 47 -7.06 -14.25 10.70
N SER A 48 -7.81 -15.14 10.06
CA SER A 48 -8.83 -15.95 10.72
C SER A 48 -8.55 -17.42 10.49
N LEU A 49 -8.66 -18.22 11.54
CA LEU A 49 -8.78 -19.67 11.45
C LEU A 49 -10.27 -20.04 11.40
N GLU A 50 -10.56 -21.17 10.79
CA GLU A 50 -11.93 -21.63 10.61
C GLU A 50 -12.70 -21.68 11.94
N GLY A 51 -13.85 -21.00 11.99
CA GLY A 51 -14.71 -20.94 13.17
C GLY A 51 -14.28 -20.01 14.28
N LYS A 52 -13.29 -19.12 14.06
CA LYS A 52 -12.75 -18.20 15.07
C LYS A 52 -12.80 -16.75 14.66
N GLU A 53 -12.82 -15.86 15.67
CA GLU A 53 -12.73 -14.43 15.45
C GLU A 53 -11.43 -14.06 14.74
N PRO A 54 -11.47 -13.17 13.73
CA PRO A 54 -10.31 -12.74 13.00
C PRO A 54 -9.40 -11.83 13.84
N ILE A 55 -8.11 -12.05 13.75
CA ILE A 55 -7.07 -11.18 14.33
C ILE A 55 -6.83 -10.03 13.35
N ARG A 56 -7.36 -8.84 13.68
CA ARG A 56 -7.33 -7.66 12.80
C ARG A 56 -6.11 -6.76 12.99
N ASP A 57 -5.48 -6.83 14.13
CA ASP A 57 -4.37 -5.97 14.52
C ASP A 57 -2.99 -6.65 14.42
N PHE A 58 -2.92 -7.80 13.74
CA PHE A 58 -1.69 -8.58 13.67
C PHE A 58 -0.54 -7.79 13.03
N TRP A 59 -0.84 -6.96 12.02
CA TRP A 59 0.19 -6.20 11.34
C TRP A 59 0.77 -5.08 12.21
N SER A 60 -0.07 -4.34 12.93
CA SER A 60 0.38 -3.36 13.93
C SER A 60 1.22 -4.02 15.01
N ARG A 61 0.80 -5.19 15.51
CA ARG A 61 1.58 -5.95 16.52
C ARG A 61 2.94 -6.36 15.99
N ILE A 62 3.03 -6.80 14.73
CA ILE A 62 4.33 -7.12 14.10
C ILE A 62 5.23 -5.90 14.07
N LYS A 63 4.73 -4.74 13.62
CA LYS A 63 5.51 -3.49 13.54
C LYS A 63 6.00 -3.02 14.91
N GLU A 64 5.19 -3.21 15.94
CA GLU A 64 5.51 -2.84 17.33
C GLU A 64 6.32 -3.91 18.08
N GLY A 65 6.63 -5.03 17.44
CA GLY A 65 7.35 -6.15 18.09
C GLY A 65 6.53 -6.86 19.16
N ARG A 66 5.20 -6.72 19.13
CA ARG A 66 4.31 -7.37 20.10
C ARG A 66 4.01 -8.81 19.73
N THR A 67 3.78 -9.63 20.75
CA THR A 67 3.36 -11.02 20.59
C THR A 67 2.00 -11.13 19.85
N ILE A 68 1.89 -12.10 18.98
CA ILE A 68 0.64 -12.47 18.32
C ILE A 68 0.21 -13.83 18.84
N GLU A 69 -0.98 -13.89 19.41
CA GLU A 69 -1.56 -15.14 19.86
C GLU A 69 -2.58 -15.64 18.81
N VAL A 70 -2.44 -16.91 18.47
CA VAL A 70 -3.38 -17.65 17.62
C VAL A 70 -3.79 -18.89 18.42
N ASP A 71 -5.06 -19.00 18.78
CA ASP A 71 -5.59 -20.11 19.58
C ASP A 71 -4.97 -20.25 20.97
N GLY A 72 -4.69 -19.12 21.63
CA GLY A 72 -4.05 -19.12 22.97
C GLY A 72 -2.60 -19.58 22.93
N ARG A 73 -1.98 -19.64 21.76
CA ARG A 73 -0.57 -19.96 21.58
C ARG A 73 0.14 -18.83 20.87
N GLU A 74 1.32 -18.52 21.36
CA GLU A 74 2.19 -17.56 20.70
C GLU A 74 2.56 -18.04 19.29
N SER A 75 2.39 -17.18 18.32
CA SER A 75 2.65 -17.46 16.91
C SER A 75 3.72 -16.55 16.36
N SER A 76 4.64 -17.10 15.59
CA SER A 76 5.68 -16.34 14.92
C SER A 76 5.07 -15.31 13.98
N PRO A 77 5.52 -14.02 14.01
CA PRO A 77 5.13 -12.99 13.06
C PRO A 77 5.22 -13.43 11.61
N VAL A 78 6.30 -14.14 11.27
CA VAL A 78 6.53 -14.71 9.92
C VAL A 78 5.43 -15.68 9.51
N ASN A 79 4.98 -16.54 10.42
CA ASN A 79 3.92 -17.53 10.11
C ASN A 79 2.57 -16.86 9.89
N VAL A 80 2.22 -15.91 10.75
CA VAL A 80 0.97 -15.16 10.66
C VAL A 80 0.92 -14.37 9.34
N LEU A 81 2.00 -13.67 9.02
CA LEU A 81 2.10 -12.90 7.79
C LEU A 81 2.12 -13.79 6.54
N ALA A 82 2.80 -14.95 6.58
CA ALA A 82 2.78 -15.91 5.48
C ALA A 82 1.38 -16.48 5.24
N TYR A 83 0.59 -16.71 6.29
CA TYR A 83 -0.80 -17.12 6.16
C TYR A 83 -1.65 -16.04 5.48
N PHE A 84 -1.52 -14.78 5.92
CA PHE A 84 -2.19 -13.65 5.29
C PHE A 84 -1.81 -13.52 3.81
N PHE A 85 -0.52 -13.54 3.48
CA PHE A 85 -0.06 -13.48 2.09
C PHE A 85 -0.59 -14.63 1.24
N ARG A 86 -0.61 -15.85 1.77
CA ARG A 86 -1.16 -17.01 1.05
C ARG A 86 -2.62 -16.79 0.68
N LYS A 87 -3.43 -16.33 1.63
CA LYS A 87 -4.85 -16.04 1.43
C LYS A 87 -5.06 -14.92 0.41
N THR A 88 -4.33 -13.81 0.57
CA THR A 88 -4.46 -12.62 -0.26
C THR A 88 -3.97 -12.89 -1.69
N LEU A 89 -2.78 -13.47 -1.86
CA LEU A 89 -2.24 -13.78 -3.19
C LEU A 89 -3.04 -14.84 -3.93
N ALA A 90 -3.75 -15.72 -3.22
CA ALA A 90 -4.65 -16.69 -3.85
C ALA A 90 -5.82 -16.02 -4.60
N LEU A 91 -6.16 -14.77 -4.27
CA LEU A 91 -7.21 -14.01 -4.97
C LEU A 91 -6.87 -13.76 -6.44
N THR A 92 -5.57 -13.66 -6.78
CA THR A 92 -5.14 -13.53 -8.18
C THR A 92 -5.61 -14.71 -9.02
N ARG A 93 -5.69 -15.92 -8.46
CA ARG A 93 -6.11 -17.14 -9.15
C ARG A 93 -7.57 -17.13 -9.57
N LYS A 94 -8.42 -16.30 -8.94
CA LYS A 94 -9.83 -16.16 -9.35
C LYS A 94 -9.96 -15.60 -10.76
N LYS A 95 -9.10 -14.63 -11.11
CA LYS A 95 -9.07 -13.97 -12.43
C LYS A 95 -8.01 -14.56 -13.37
N TYR A 96 -6.93 -15.10 -12.80
CA TYR A 96 -5.75 -15.60 -13.51
C TYR A 96 -5.37 -17.01 -13.03
N PRO A 97 -6.22 -18.04 -13.34
CA PRO A 97 -6.08 -19.39 -12.75
C PRO A 97 -4.86 -20.16 -13.21
N SER A 98 -4.33 -19.86 -14.40
CA SER A 98 -3.22 -20.59 -15.03
C SER A 98 -1.88 -19.85 -14.98
N GLU A 99 -1.89 -18.61 -14.50
CA GLU A 99 -0.73 -17.73 -14.49
C GLU A 99 0.07 -17.88 -13.20
N THR A 100 1.33 -17.47 -13.28
CA THR A 100 2.23 -17.47 -12.11
C THR A 100 2.73 -16.06 -11.84
N ILE A 101 2.88 -15.73 -10.55
CA ILE A 101 3.48 -14.47 -10.13
C ILE A 101 4.95 -14.48 -10.52
N LYS A 102 5.35 -13.62 -11.44
CA LYS A 102 6.74 -13.39 -11.85
C LYS A 102 7.46 -12.50 -10.86
N GLN A 103 6.79 -11.41 -10.48
CA GLN A 103 7.33 -10.40 -9.60
C GLN A 103 6.23 -9.86 -8.69
N LEU A 104 6.58 -9.64 -7.42
CA LEU A 104 5.68 -9.09 -6.40
C LEU A 104 6.35 -7.86 -5.78
N VAL A 105 5.62 -6.76 -5.72
CA VAL A 105 5.99 -5.60 -4.91
C VAL A 105 5.07 -5.56 -3.70
N VAL A 106 5.63 -5.54 -2.51
CA VAL A 106 4.89 -5.32 -1.26
C VAL A 106 5.21 -3.93 -0.76
N THR A 107 4.18 -3.10 -0.59
CA THR A 107 4.31 -1.77 -0.02
C THR A 107 3.66 -1.71 1.35
N THR A 108 4.22 -0.91 2.23
CA THR A 108 3.63 -0.59 3.53
C THR A 108 4.24 0.71 4.04
N GLU A 109 3.68 1.27 5.10
CA GLU A 109 4.30 2.38 5.83
C GLU A 109 5.27 1.86 6.89
N GLY A 110 6.38 2.59 7.09
CA GLY A 110 7.34 2.31 8.15
C GLY A 110 8.19 1.07 7.90
N VAL A 111 8.74 0.94 6.69
CA VAL A 111 9.64 -0.17 6.35
C VAL A 111 11.00 0.05 7.00
N SER A 112 11.24 -0.64 8.12
CA SER A 112 12.57 -0.82 8.72
C SER A 112 13.21 -2.12 8.25
N GLU A 113 14.52 -2.27 8.44
CA GLU A 113 15.22 -3.51 8.07
C GLU A 113 14.62 -4.77 8.74
N PRO A 114 14.29 -4.79 10.05
CA PRO A 114 13.61 -5.93 10.66
C PRO A 114 12.24 -6.23 10.03
N ILE A 115 11.45 -5.21 9.72
CA ILE A 115 10.13 -5.38 9.09
C ILE A 115 10.28 -5.96 7.69
N ALA A 116 11.21 -5.44 6.89
CA ALA A 116 11.50 -6.00 5.57
C ALA A 116 11.95 -7.46 5.66
N ALA A 117 12.78 -7.82 6.64
CA ALA A 117 13.21 -9.20 6.86
C ALA A 117 12.02 -10.13 7.12
N ILE A 118 11.12 -9.75 8.03
CA ILE A 118 9.90 -10.52 8.34
C ILE A 118 9.04 -10.73 7.07
N ILE A 119 8.86 -9.69 6.25
CA ILE A 119 8.10 -9.77 5.00
C ILE A 119 8.79 -10.76 4.03
N TYR A 120 10.10 -10.64 3.82
CA TYR A 120 10.82 -11.55 2.94
C TYR A 120 10.79 -13.00 3.42
N GLU A 121 10.93 -13.24 4.71
CA GLU A 121 10.85 -14.58 5.28
C GLU A 121 9.43 -15.18 5.12
N ALA A 122 8.40 -14.36 5.31
CA ALA A 122 7.01 -14.79 5.10
C ALA A 122 6.75 -15.15 3.62
N LEU A 123 7.28 -14.36 2.68
CA LEU A 123 7.18 -14.64 1.24
C LEU A 123 7.98 -15.88 0.83
N ALA A 124 9.15 -16.10 1.42
CA ALA A 124 9.95 -17.30 1.18
C ALA A 124 9.21 -18.60 1.53
N LYS A 125 8.35 -18.58 2.59
CA LYS A 125 7.45 -19.72 2.90
C LYS A 125 6.42 -20.02 1.79
N LEU A 126 6.19 -19.08 0.88
CA LEU A 126 5.32 -19.23 -0.28
C LEU A 126 6.11 -19.49 -1.58
N ASN A 127 7.40 -19.78 -1.47
CA ASN A 127 8.34 -19.93 -2.59
C ASN A 127 8.47 -18.66 -3.45
N ILE A 128 8.31 -17.48 -2.83
CA ILE A 128 8.57 -16.17 -3.44
C ILE A 128 9.84 -15.61 -2.80
N ASN A 129 10.97 -15.85 -3.45
CA ASN A 129 12.28 -15.42 -2.96
C ASN A 129 12.56 -13.95 -3.27
N LYS A 130 13.64 -13.40 -2.72
CA LYS A 130 14.03 -11.99 -2.85
C LYS A 130 14.29 -11.53 -4.30
N ASP A 131 14.66 -12.42 -5.19
CA ASP A 131 14.81 -12.16 -6.63
C ASP A 131 13.48 -11.88 -7.34
N ARG A 132 12.38 -12.31 -6.73
CA ARG A 132 11.01 -12.16 -7.24
C ARG A 132 10.14 -11.23 -6.41
N ALA A 133 10.65 -10.70 -5.31
CA ALA A 133 9.93 -9.82 -4.41
C ALA A 133 10.72 -8.54 -4.13
N LEU A 134 10.00 -7.43 -4.07
CA LEU A 134 10.52 -6.14 -3.64
C LEU A 134 9.65 -5.61 -2.51
N VAL A 135 10.27 -5.22 -1.40
CA VAL A 135 9.60 -4.55 -0.28
C VAL A 135 10.02 -3.10 -0.27
N MET A 136 9.07 -2.18 -0.24
CA MET A 136 9.35 -0.75 -0.30
C MET A 136 8.32 0.09 0.46
N GLU A 137 8.71 1.30 0.82
CA GLU A 137 7.83 2.30 1.42
C GLU A 137 6.76 2.75 0.42
N ARG A 138 5.53 2.97 0.89
CA ARG A 138 4.44 3.51 0.08
C ARG A 138 4.81 4.83 -0.61
N LYS A 139 5.48 5.75 0.10
CA LYS A 139 5.97 7.00 -0.48
C LYS A 139 6.91 6.82 -1.67
N GLN A 140 7.70 5.74 -1.72
CA GLN A 140 8.56 5.43 -2.87
C GLN A 140 7.72 5.02 -4.08
N CYS A 141 6.64 4.26 -3.86
CA CYS A 141 5.72 3.90 -4.94
C CYS A 141 5.03 5.13 -5.54
N PHE A 142 4.65 6.11 -4.71
CA PHE A 142 4.12 7.38 -5.20
C PHE A 142 5.14 8.13 -6.07
N ALA A 143 6.41 8.18 -5.66
CA ALA A 143 7.45 8.78 -6.46
C ALA A 143 7.60 8.09 -7.83
N TYR A 144 7.64 6.75 -7.86
CA TYR A 144 7.66 6.01 -9.12
C TYR A 144 6.42 6.26 -9.96
N TYR A 145 5.23 6.26 -9.36
CA TYR A 145 3.98 6.53 -10.07
C TYR A 145 4.02 7.91 -10.76
N VAL A 146 4.42 8.96 -10.03
CA VAL A 146 4.52 10.32 -10.57
C VAL A 146 5.56 10.39 -11.70
N MET A 147 6.71 9.73 -11.54
CA MET A 147 7.75 9.71 -12.57
C MET A 147 7.31 9.03 -13.88
N TYR A 148 6.34 8.13 -13.80
CA TYR A 148 5.76 7.44 -14.95
C TYR A 148 4.67 8.24 -15.67
N GLN A 149 4.14 9.29 -15.04
CA GLN A 149 3.15 10.16 -15.66
C GLN A 149 3.78 11.04 -16.74
N SER A 150 2.93 11.67 -17.57
CA SER A 150 3.40 12.61 -18.59
C SER A 150 4.14 13.78 -17.93
N LYS A 151 5.11 14.35 -18.66
CA LYS A 151 5.96 15.44 -18.13
C LYS A 151 5.17 16.69 -17.74
N GLU A 152 4.03 16.92 -18.34
CA GLU A 152 3.15 18.05 -18.02
C GLU A 152 2.60 17.96 -16.59
N LEU A 153 2.41 16.74 -16.08
CA LEU A 153 1.86 16.48 -14.75
C LEU A 153 2.89 16.60 -13.62
N TRP A 154 4.19 16.70 -13.94
CA TRP A 154 5.24 16.74 -12.92
C TRP A 154 6.43 17.62 -13.32
N THR A 155 6.19 18.89 -13.59
CA THR A 155 7.26 19.82 -14.02
C THR A 155 8.20 20.19 -12.88
N ASN A 156 7.70 20.40 -11.66
CA ASN A 156 8.50 20.81 -10.49
C ASN A 156 8.09 20.02 -9.25
N ASP A 157 7.19 20.59 -8.46
CA ASP A 157 6.67 19.99 -7.23
C ASP A 157 5.33 19.34 -7.49
N VAL A 158 5.14 18.14 -6.96
CA VAL A 158 3.87 17.41 -7.03
C VAL A 158 3.37 17.14 -5.62
N GLY A 159 2.13 17.52 -5.35
CA GLY A 159 1.44 17.18 -4.11
C GLY A 159 0.60 15.93 -4.31
N LEU A 160 0.75 14.95 -3.43
CA LEU A 160 -0.06 13.75 -3.38
C LEU A 160 -0.78 13.67 -2.05
N PHE A 161 -2.04 13.28 -2.09
CA PHE A 161 -2.84 12.98 -0.91
C PHE A 161 -3.14 11.50 -0.88
N ASP A 162 -2.83 10.87 0.23
CA ASP A 162 -3.10 9.46 0.49
C ASP A 162 -4.03 9.36 1.72
N TYR A 163 -5.26 8.93 1.48
CA TYR A 163 -6.21 8.63 2.54
C TYR A 163 -6.31 7.11 2.70
N HIS A 164 -5.69 6.60 3.73
CA HIS A 164 -5.60 5.17 4.00
C HIS A 164 -5.69 4.90 5.51
N ASP A 165 -6.42 3.85 5.90
CA ASP A 165 -6.57 3.43 7.30
C ASP A 165 -7.01 4.56 8.27
N ARG A 166 -7.86 5.48 7.82
CA ARG A 166 -8.30 6.67 8.56
C ARG A 166 -7.19 7.69 8.84
N VAL A 167 -6.13 7.63 8.07
CA VAL A 167 -5.05 8.62 8.10
C VAL A 167 -5.03 9.33 6.76
N LEU A 168 -5.03 10.65 6.77
CA LEU A 168 -4.80 11.46 5.60
C LEU A 168 -3.36 11.94 5.61
N ASN A 169 -2.60 11.55 4.60
CA ASN A 169 -1.22 11.96 4.41
C ASN A 169 -1.08 12.90 3.22
N TYR A 170 -0.25 13.89 3.37
CA TYR A 170 0.21 14.75 2.28
C TYR A 170 1.69 14.48 2.02
N TYR A 171 2.03 14.20 0.76
CA TYR A 171 3.41 14.04 0.29
C TYR A 171 3.70 15.10 -0.75
N GLN A 172 4.74 15.90 -0.51
CA GLN A 172 5.30 16.80 -1.50
C GLN A 172 6.52 16.14 -2.12
N LEU A 173 6.47 15.91 -3.42
CA LEU A 173 7.55 15.34 -4.20
C LEU A 173 8.25 16.47 -4.96
N GLN A 174 9.56 16.64 -4.70
CA GLN A 174 10.40 17.59 -5.43
C GLN A 174 11.38 16.81 -6.31
N LEU A 175 11.38 17.12 -7.59
CA LEU A 175 12.16 16.40 -8.60
C LEU A 175 13.32 17.25 -9.12
N ASP A 176 14.56 16.82 -8.87
CA ASP A 176 15.75 17.44 -9.49
C ASP A 176 16.18 16.63 -10.73
N ARG A 177 15.75 17.07 -11.89
CA ARG A 177 16.02 16.44 -13.18
C ARG A 177 17.40 16.74 -13.74
N ARG A 178 18.14 17.70 -13.16
CA ARG A 178 19.53 18.01 -13.57
C ARG A 178 20.48 16.91 -13.11
N LYS A 179 20.03 16.03 -12.22
CA LYS A 179 20.80 14.90 -11.72
C LYS A 179 20.46 13.60 -12.47
N THR A 180 21.46 12.75 -12.62
CA THR A 180 21.30 11.41 -13.21
C THR A 180 21.88 10.39 -12.23
N PRO A 181 21.04 9.52 -11.63
CA PRO A 181 19.59 9.45 -11.80
C PRO A 181 18.86 10.67 -11.23
N VAL A 182 17.62 10.89 -11.66
CA VAL A 182 16.78 11.97 -11.14
C VAL A 182 16.63 11.81 -9.63
N LEU A 183 16.95 12.88 -8.89
CA LEU A 183 16.78 12.88 -7.44
C LEU A 183 15.36 13.28 -7.09
N VAL A 184 14.73 12.48 -6.22
CA VAL A 184 13.39 12.77 -5.70
C VAL A 184 13.51 12.99 -4.19
N SER A 185 13.14 14.18 -3.74
CA SER A 185 12.94 14.47 -2.32
C SER A 185 11.45 14.31 -1.99
N VAL A 186 11.16 13.64 -0.90
CA VAL A 186 9.78 13.42 -0.43
C VAL A 186 9.62 14.05 0.95
N HIS A 187 8.77 15.07 1.03
CA HIS A 187 8.35 15.65 2.30
C HIS A 187 6.97 15.09 2.66
N HIS A 188 6.84 14.55 3.86
CA HIS A 188 5.62 13.93 4.36
C HIS A 188 5.03 14.74 5.50
N ARG A 189 3.73 14.96 5.45
CA ARG A 189 2.97 15.62 6.50
C ARG A 189 1.64 14.89 6.74
N PRO A 190 1.41 14.33 7.94
CA PRO A 190 0.11 13.81 8.32
C PRO A 190 -0.90 14.96 8.52
N LEU A 191 -2.13 14.75 8.09
CA LEU A 191 -3.26 15.66 8.23
C LEU A 191 -4.33 15.02 9.12
N GLN A 192 -3.95 14.64 10.34
CA GLN A 192 -4.79 13.84 11.23
C GLN A 192 -6.10 14.56 11.60
N ASP A 193 -6.06 15.88 11.86
CA ASP A 193 -7.28 16.64 12.18
C ASP A 193 -8.32 16.56 11.05
N ALA A 194 -7.86 16.63 9.80
CA ALA A 194 -8.76 16.50 8.65
C ALA A 194 -9.30 15.06 8.52
N ALA A 195 -8.46 14.05 8.73
CA ALA A 195 -8.87 12.66 8.73
C ALA A 195 -9.92 12.39 9.82
N ASP A 196 -9.72 12.89 11.02
CA ASP A 196 -10.65 12.74 12.15
C ASP A 196 -12.01 13.41 11.87
N MET A 197 -12.02 14.57 11.20
CA MET A 197 -13.25 15.23 10.75
C MET A 197 -13.99 14.39 9.70
N MET A 198 -13.26 13.85 8.71
CA MET A 198 -13.83 12.99 7.65
C MET A 198 -14.44 11.70 8.20
N GLU A 199 -13.86 11.14 9.26
CA GLU A 199 -14.40 9.96 9.92
C GLU A 199 -15.65 10.27 10.78
N LYS A 200 -15.73 11.46 11.36
CA LYS A 200 -16.90 11.92 12.15
C LYS A 200 -18.09 12.29 11.28
N ASP A 201 -17.85 12.73 10.08
CA ASP A 201 -18.87 13.18 9.13
C ASP A 201 -18.63 12.55 7.73
N PRO A 202 -18.95 11.26 7.57
CA PRO A 202 -18.74 10.54 6.32
C PRO A 202 -19.56 11.08 5.14
N GLU A 203 -20.72 11.71 5.40
CA GLU A 203 -21.60 12.27 4.37
C GLU A 203 -20.96 13.48 3.67
N HIS A 204 -20.16 14.28 4.39
CA HIS A 204 -19.45 15.44 3.85
C HIS A 204 -17.96 15.21 3.63
N LYS A 205 -17.52 13.96 3.58
CA LYS A 205 -16.12 13.57 3.45
C LYS A 205 -15.40 14.26 2.29
N GLY A 206 -16.04 14.38 1.13
CA GLY A 206 -15.48 15.07 -0.05
C GLY A 206 -15.22 16.56 0.21
N VAL A 207 -16.17 17.27 0.81
CA VAL A 207 -16.03 18.69 1.15
C VAL A 207 -14.94 18.91 2.18
N LEU A 208 -14.86 18.05 3.20
CA LEU A 208 -13.82 18.12 4.23
C LEU A 208 -12.43 17.89 3.65
N PHE A 209 -12.30 16.96 2.70
CA PHE A 209 -11.07 16.72 1.96
C PHE A 209 -10.66 17.95 1.13
N GLU A 210 -11.59 18.54 0.35
CA GLU A 210 -11.34 19.75 -0.43
C GLU A 210 -10.86 20.90 0.45
N ASN A 211 -11.51 21.12 1.61
CA ASN A 211 -11.10 22.14 2.56
C ASN A 211 -9.68 21.91 3.10
N ALA A 212 -9.30 20.66 3.38
CA ALA A 212 -7.95 20.33 3.80
C ALA A 212 -6.91 20.63 2.71
N VAL A 213 -7.22 20.29 1.46
CA VAL A 213 -6.37 20.59 0.29
C VAL A 213 -6.20 22.11 0.10
N GLN A 214 -7.32 22.86 0.10
CA GLN A 214 -7.29 24.32 -0.04
C GLN A 214 -6.50 24.98 1.08
N GLY A 215 -6.67 24.51 2.33
CA GLY A 215 -5.93 25.02 3.48
C GLY A 215 -4.41 24.82 3.37
N LEU A 216 -3.97 23.70 2.76
CA LEU A 216 -2.55 23.45 2.49
C LEU A 216 -2.00 24.33 1.40
N ILE A 217 -2.71 24.47 0.27
CA ILE A 217 -2.31 25.32 -0.85
C ILE A 217 -2.19 26.78 -0.38
N HIS A 218 -3.16 27.25 0.39
CA HIS A 218 -3.13 28.62 0.91
C HIS A 218 -1.92 28.86 1.84
N LYS A 219 -1.61 27.91 2.72
CA LYS A 219 -0.43 28.01 3.60
C LYS A 219 0.88 27.99 2.82
N GLN A 220 0.98 27.20 1.77
CA GLN A 220 2.17 27.16 0.91
C GLN A 220 2.39 28.48 0.15
N ILE A 221 1.32 29.06 -0.39
CA ILE A 221 1.38 30.37 -1.06
C ILE A 221 1.84 31.44 -0.08
N LEU A 222 1.27 31.51 1.12
CA LEU A 222 1.63 32.49 2.13
C LEU A 222 3.08 32.34 2.65
N SER A 223 3.60 31.12 2.68
CA SER A 223 5.00 30.87 3.11
C SER A 223 6.04 31.14 2.03
N SER A 224 5.61 31.37 0.79
CA SER A 224 6.48 31.71 -0.35
C SER A 224 6.48 33.19 -0.72
N LEU A 225 5.68 34.01 -0.04
CA LEU A 225 5.65 35.46 -0.09
C LEU A 225 6.49 36.08 1.04
#